data_3aff9b3debe382a2d69ac56022c9ff30
#
_entry.id   3aff9b3debe382a2d69ac56022c9ff30
#
_cell.length_a   1.000
_cell.length_b   1.000
_cell.length_c   1.000
_cell.angle_alpha   90.00
_cell.angle_beta   90.00
_cell.angle_gamma   90.00
#
_symmetry.space_group_name_H-M   'P 1'
#
loop_
_entity.id
_entity.type
_entity.pdbx_description
1 polymer ?
#
loop_
_entity_poly.entity_id
_entity_poly.type
_entity_poly.pdbx_seq_one_letter_code
_entity_poly.pdbx_strand_id
1 'polypeptide(L)'
;SREQTRIYYRLNDKCEIIDSNLVIKPTMNIYDLYDIIDTILLKHSYIDMIGIATPGIVKDEKQLKEPTDGRTIDIKADFEDKYGIDVFVYNNANAAVVGFSLEHPEYDNIIFHSQPFGFGVGGQGIISNGKVIRGKNGIAGEIRYFIRRMQLSDDVHKLAWTQHGAVELVTKSLLPTISLIGPEAVVISSPM
;
A
#
# COMPACT_ATOMS: atom_id res chain seq x y z
N SER A 1 11.57 -13.00 -15.03
CA SER A 1 10.24 -12.40 -15.20
C SER A 1 10.39 -10.90 -15.20
N ARG A 2 9.84 -10.22 -16.20
CA ARG A 2 9.84 -8.76 -16.25
C ARG A 2 8.95 -8.25 -15.11
N GLU A 3 9.44 -7.28 -14.35
CA GLU A 3 8.63 -6.55 -13.38
C GLU A 3 7.40 -6.00 -14.11
N GLN A 4 6.22 -6.24 -13.55
CA GLN A 4 4.98 -5.72 -14.10
C GLN A 4 4.35 -4.85 -13.02
N THR A 5 3.94 -3.66 -13.39
CA THR A 5 3.12 -2.81 -12.53
C THR A 5 1.65 -3.15 -12.75
N ARG A 6 0.91 -3.24 -11.66
CA ARG A 6 -0.50 -3.61 -11.66
C ARG A 6 -1.28 -2.49 -10.97
N ILE A 7 -2.32 -1.99 -11.63
CA ILE A 7 -3.30 -1.12 -11.02
C ILE A 7 -4.63 -1.87 -11.00
N TYR A 8 -5.17 -2.02 -9.82
CA TYR A 8 -6.51 -2.56 -9.62
C TYR A 8 -7.42 -1.42 -9.17
N TYR A 9 -8.56 -1.24 -9.82
CA TYR A 9 -9.57 -0.32 -9.36
C TYR A 9 -10.90 -1.01 -9.05
N ARG A 10 -11.63 -0.41 -8.15
CA ARG A 10 -13.03 -0.70 -7.84
C ARG A 10 -13.83 0.59 -7.87
N LEU A 11 -14.98 0.56 -8.49
CA LEU A 11 -15.99 1.58 -8.39
C LEU A 11 -17.12 1.06 -7.49
N ASN A 12 -17.39 1.79 -6.42
CA ASN A 12 -18.41 1.39 -5.44
C ASN A 12 -19.57 2.40 -5.45
N ASP A 13 -20.78 1.89 -5.34
CA ASP A 13 -21.97 2.66 -4.98
C ASP A 13 -22.62 2.01 -3.77
N LYS A 14 -22.85 2.76 -2.70
CA LYS A 14 -23.47 2.30 -1.44
C LYS A 14 -22.88 0.97 -0.92
N CYS A 15 -21.55 0.86 -0.92
CA CYS A 15 -20.79 -0.34 -0.55
C CYS A 15 -20.89 -1.54 -1.51
N GLU A 16 -21.59 -1.42 -2.64
CA GLU A 16 -21.61 -2.44 -3.68
C GLU A 16 -20.59 -2.10 -4.78
N ILE A 17 -19.88 -3.15 -5.26
CA ILE A 17 -18.93 -2.99 -6.37
C ILE A 17 -19.73 -2.99 -7.67
N ILE A 18 -19.75 -1.85 -8.37
CA ILE A 18 -20.45 -1.70 -9.65
C ILE A 18 -19.54 -1.84 -10.87
N ASP A 19 -18.24 -1.63 -10.70
CA ASP A 19 -17.23 -1.88 -11.74
C ASP A 19 -15.87 -2.19 -11.10
N SER A 20 -15.06 -3.00 -11.75
CA SER A 20 -13.69 -3.26 -11.34
C SER A 20 -12.85 -3.78 -12.49
N ASN A 21 -11.57 -3.45 -12.51
CA ASN A 21 -10.65 -3.98 -13.52
C ASN A 21 -9.21 -4.03 -12.98
N LEU A 22 -8.39 -4.82 -13.64
CA LEU A 22 -6.96 -4.94 -13.40
C LEU A 22 -6.19 -4.52 -14.66
N VAL A 23 -5.44 -3.44 -14.57
CA VAL A 23 -4.56 -2.96 -15.63
C VAL A 23 -3.12 -3.40 -15.33
N ILE A 24 -2.49 -4.06 -16.29
CA ILE A 24 -1.12 -4.58 -16.17
C ILE A 24 -0.28 -3.96 -17.27
N LYS A 25 0.80 -3.27 -16.88
CA LYS A 25 1.79 -2.70 -17.81
C LYS A 25 3.21 -3.04 -17.37
N PRO A 26 4.20 -3.07 -18.29
CA PRO A 26 5.61 -3.29 -17.91
C PRO A 26 6.13 -2.25 -16.92
N THR A 27 5.75 -0.99 -17.13
CA THR A 27 6.01 0.14 -16.23
C THR A 27 4.79 1.03 -16.21
N MET A 28 4.55 1.72 -15.12
CA MET A 28 3.50 2.74 -15.00
C MET A 28 4.08 4.04 -14.49
N ASN A 29 3.50 5.13 -14.96
CA ASN A 29 3.78 6.49 -14.52
C ASN A 29 2.47 7.22 -14.20
N ILE A 30 2.56 8.48 -13.81
CA ILE A 30 1.38 9.29 -13.45
C ILE A 30 0.38 9.43 -14.61
N TYR A 31 0.83 9.46 -15.86
CA TYR A 31 -0.04 9.59 -17.04
C TYR A 31 -0.91 8.33 -17.22
N ASP A 32 -0.39 7.16 -16.88
CA ASP A 32 -1.18 5.92 -16.91
C ASP A 32 -2.35 5.96 -15.92
N LEU A 33 -2.17 6.63 -14.76
CA LEU A 33 -3.26 6.86 -13.82
C LEU A 33 -4.30 7.83 -14.39
N TYR A 34 -3.88 8.90 -15.05
CA TYR A 34 -4.81 9.80 -15.75
C TYR A 34 -5.64 9.06 -16.80
N ASP A 35 -5.00 8.26 -17.66
CA ASP A 35 -5.70 7.49 -18.71
C ASP A 35 -6.75 6.53 -18.11
N ILE A 36 -6.43 5.88 -16.98
CA ILE A 36 -7.35 4.98 -16.30
C ILE A 36 -8.55 5.77 -15.75
N ILE A 37 -8.30 6.88 -15.06
CA ILE A 37 -9.36 7.69 -14.47
C ILE A 37 -10.22 8.32 -15.56
N ASP A 38 -9.61 8.87 -16.62
CA ASP A 38 -10.34 9.40 -17.77
C ASP A 38 -11.27 8.34 -18.39
N THR A 39 -10.81 7.11 -18.54
CA THR A 39 -11.61 5.98 -19.03
C THR A 39 -12.79 5.65 -18.10
N ILE A 40 -12.56 5.68 -16.79
CA ILE A 40 -13.60 5.42 -15.80
C ILE A 40 -14.66 6.53 -15.84
N LEU A 41 -14.23 7.81 -15.87
CA LEU A 41 -15.13 8.97 -15.90
C LEU A 41 -15.96 9.05 -17.18
N LEU A 42 -15.42 8.62 -18.31
CA LEU A 42 -16.20 8.49 -19.56
C LEU A 42 -17.32 7.47 -19.46
N LYS A 43 -17.12 6.41 -18.69
CA LYS A 43 -18.07 5.31 -18.50
C LYS A 43 -19.07 5.59 -17.37
N HIS A 44 -18.60 6.27 -16.32
CA HIS A 44 -19.33 6.56 -15.09
C HIS A 44 -19.25 8.05 -14.77
N SER A 45 -20.29 8.80 -15.08
CA SER A 45 -20.30 10.28 -14.96
C SER A 45 -20.48 10.81 -13.53
N TYR A 46 -20.82 9.95 -12.56
CA TYR A 46 -21.05 10.32 -11.17
C TYR A 46 -20.02 9.66 -10.27
N ILE A 47 -18.90 10.34 -10.06
CA ILE A 47 -17.87 9.94 -9.10
C ILE A 47 -17.67 11.10 -8.14
N ASP A 48 -17.97 10.88 -6.87
CA ASP A 48 -17.88 11.90 -5.82
C ASP A 48 -16.50 11.94 -5.17
N MET A 49 -15.75 10.82 -5.24
CA MET A 49 -14.48 10.66 -4.52
C MET A 49 -13.55 9.69 -5.25
N ILE A 50 -12.27 9.98 -5.23
CA ILE A 50 -11.21 9.09 -5.72
C ILE A 50 -10.28 8.73 -4.57
N GLY A 51 -10.19 7.44 -4.24
CA GLY A 51 -9.21 6.91 -3.30
C GLY A 51 -8.04 6.24 -4.04
N ILE A 52 -6.82 6.64 -3.76
CA ILE A 52 -5.60 6.08 -4.35
C ILE A 52 -4.76 5.41 -3.27
N ALA A 53 -4.59 4.09 -3.35
CA ALA A 53 -3.67 3.34 -2.53
C ALA A 53 -2.40 3.03 -3.33
N THR A 54 -1.24 3.51 -2.85
CA THR A 54 0.01 3.43 -3.60
C THR A 54 1.15 2.88 -2.73
N PRO A 55 2.09 2.11 -3.28
CA PRO A 55 3.33 1.77 -2.57
C PRO A 55 4.19 3.02 -2.36
N GLY A 56 5.01 2.99 -1.30
CA GLY A 56 5.92 4.08 -0.95
C GLY A 56 5.38 5.01 0.12
N ILE A 57 6.13 6.08 0.39
CA ILE A 57 5.81 7.00 1.48
C ILE A 57 4.82 8.05 1.01
N VAL A 58 3.65 8.08 1.60
CA VAL A 58 2.64 9.13 1.43
C VAL A 58 2.76 10.09 2.60
N LYS A 59 3.10 11.34 2.31
CA LYS A 59 3.26 12.39 3.30
C LYS A 59 1.99 13.26 3.34
N ASP A 60 1.45 13.45 4.54
CA ASP A 60 0.28 14.32 4.81
C ASP A 60 -0.94 14.01 3.92
N GLU A 61 -1.06 12.74 3.47
CA GLU A 61 -2.12 12.25 2.57
C GLU A 61 -2.21 12.97 1.21
N LYS A 62 -1.22 13.80 0.91
CA LYS A 62 -1.23 14.67 -0.28
C LYS A 62 -0.11 14.38 -1.27
N GLN A 63 1.04 13.94 -0.77
CA GLN A 63 2.25 13.82 -1.58
C GLN A 63 2.76 12.41 -1.60
N LEU A 64 3.01 11.89 -2.79
CA LEU A 64 3.69 10.63 -3.01
C LEU A 64 5.16 10.90 -3.29
N LYS A 65 6.06 10.31 -2.50
CA LYS A 65 7.46 10.28 -2.86
C LYS A 65 7.67 9.23 -3.96
N GLU A 66 8.02 9.68 -5.15
CA GLU A 66 8.28 8.79 -6.28
C GLU A 66 9.42 7.81 -5.95
N PRO A 67 9.19 6.48 -6.05
CA PRO A 67 10.22 5.49 -5.69
C PRO A 67 11.44 5.50 -6.60
N THR A 68 11.29 5.93 -7.84
CA THR A 68 12.32 5.84 -8.89
C THR A 68 13.32 6.98 -8.83
N ASP A 69 12.88 8.21 -8.63
CA ASP A 69 13.75 9.41 -8.68
C ASP A 69 13.72 10.25 -7.40
N GLY A 70 12.90 9.86 -6.43
CA GLY A 70 12.78 10.54 -5.15
C GLY A 70 12.06 11.89 -5.18
N ARG A 71 11.49 12.29 -6.33
CA ARG A 71 10.65 13.48 -6.42
C ARG A 71 9.38 13.30 -5.60
N THR A 72 8.88 14.41 -5.10
CA THR A 72 7.57 14.45 -4.44
C THR A 72 6.56 14.95 -5.46
N ILE A 73 5.49 14.18 -5.65
CA ILE A 73 4.37 14.53 -6.53
C ILE A 73 3.17 14.77 -5.64
N ASP A 74 2.51 15.89 -5.80
CA ASP A 74 1.23 16.18 -5.12
C ASP A 74 0.07 15.62 -5.96
N ILE A 75 -0.06 14.28 -5.95
CA ILE A 75 -1.12 13.60 -6.71
C ILE A 75 -2.50 14.15 -6.32
N LYS A 76 -2.71 14.44 -5.04
CA LYS A 76 -4.01 14.97 -4.60
C LYS A 76 -4.34 16.27 -5.31
N ALA A 77 -3.45 17.26 -5.22
CA ALA A 77 -3.69 18.57 -5.83
C ALA A 77 -3.84 18.48 -7.36
N ASP A 78 -2.95 17.72 -8.01
CA ASP A 78 -2.98 17.57 -9.47
C ASP A 78 -4.28 16.94 -9.99
N PHE A 79 -4.81 15.95 -9.26
CA PHE A 79 -6.04 15.25 -9.65
C PHE A 79 -7.29 16.05 -9.28
N GLU A 80 -7.32 16.70 -8.10
CA GLU A 80 -8.43 17.59 -7.71
C GLU A 80 -8.57 18.77 -8.67
N ASP A 81 -7.44 19.37 -9.09
CA ASP A 81 -7.43 20.47 -10.07
C ASP A 81 -7.95 20.00 -11.44
N LYS A 82 -7.53 18.83 -11.89
CA LYS A 82 -7.96 18.30 -13.21
C LYS A 82 -9.42 17.85 -13.23
N TYR A 83 -9.88 17.18 -12.18
CA TYR A 83 -11.18 16.48 -12.21
C TYR A 83 -12.28 17.17 -11.42
N GLY A 84 -11.94 18.08 -10.50
CA GLY A 84 -12.93 18.72 -9.61
C GLY A 84 -13.58 17.73 -8.64
N ILE A 85 -12.88 16.61 -8.31
CA ILE A 85 -13.35 15.51 -7.47
C ILE A 85 -12.41 15.41 -6.28
N ASP A 86 -12.94 15.18 -5.06
CA ASP A 86 -12.13 14.96 -3.87
C ASP A 86 -11.22 13.74 -4.01
N VAL A 87 -9.91 13.91 -3.75
CA VAL A 87 -8.90 12.86 -3.89
C VAL A 87 -8.23 12.56 -2.55
N PHE A 88 -8.16 11.28 -2.20
CA PHE A 88 -7.48 10.78 -1.01
C PHE A 88 -6.36 9.83 -1.41
N VAL A 89 -5.15 10.07 -0.91
CA VAL A 89 -3.96 9.26 -1.22
C VAL A 89 -3.44 8.60 0.03
N TYR A 90 -3.36 7.28 0.01
CA TYR A 90 -2.88 6.47 1.13
C TYR A 90 -1.72 5.56 0.73
N ASN A 91 -0.85 5.26 1.69
CA ASN A 91 0.05 4.13 1.55
C ASN A 91 -0.79 2.84 1.48
N ASN A 92 -0.43 1.92 0.58
CA ASN A 92 -1.19 0.70 0.33
C ASN A 92 -1.33 -0.23 1.56
N ALA A 93 -0.30 -0.35 2.39
CA ALA A 93 -0.36 -1.14 3.61
C ALA A 93 -1.27 -0.48 4.68
N ASN A 94 -1.24 0.86 4.76
CA ASN A 94 -2.16 1.60 5.64
C ASN A 94 -3.61 1.48 5.15
N ALA A 95 -3.86 1.57 3.85
CA ALA A 95 -5.19 1.35 3.29
C ALA A 95 -5.71 -0.07 3.58
N ALA A 96 -4.83 -1.08 3.44
CA ALA A 96 -5.18 -2.48 3.70
C ALA A 96 -5.51 -2.73 5.18
N VAL A 97 -4.73 -2.19 6.13
CA VAL A 97 -5.03 -2.36 7.56
C VAL A 97 -6.33 -1.67 7.95
N VAL A 98 -6.63 -0.51 7.36
CA VAL A 98 -7.93 0.17 7.58
C VAL A 98 -9.07 -0.67 7.03
N GLY A 99 -8.95 -1.21 5.81
CA GLY A 99 -9.95 -2.09 5.24
C GLY A 99 -10.23 -3.30 6.13
N PHE A 100 -9.17 -3.96 6.63
CA PHE A 100 -9.32 -5.07 7.57
C PHE A 100 -10.01 -4.65 8.88
N SER A 101 -9.66 -3.50 9.46
CA SER A 101 -10.26 -3.03 10.72
C SER A 101 -11.76 -2.71 10.58
N LEU A 102 -12.22 -2.30 9.41
CA LEU A 102 -13.65 -2.06 9.16
C LEU A 102 -14.46 -3.36 9.13
N GLU A 103 -13.85 -4.46 8.68
CA GLU A 103 -14.47 -5.80 8.67
C GLU A 103 -14.33 -6.50 10.03
N HIS A 104 -13.38 -6.06 10.87
CA HIS A 104 -13.03 -6.63 12.16
C HIS A 104 -12.98 -5.56 13.27
N PRO A 105 -14.11 -4.93 13.59
CA PRO A 105 -14.18 -3.85 14.58
C PRO A 105 -13.88 -4.29 16.01
N GLU A 106 -13.77 -5.57 16.27
CA GLU A 106 -13.41 -6.15 17.57
C GLU A 106 -11.94 -5.97 17.93
N TYR A 107 -11.06 -5.60 16.98
CA TYR A 107 -9.62 -5.42 17.21
C TYR A 107 -9.21 -3.95 17.17
N ASP A 108 -8.58 -3.48 18.23
CA ASP A 108 -8.02 -2.13 18.35
C ASP A 108 -6.53 -2.04 17.99
N ASN A 109 -5.81 -3.17 18.01
CA ASN A 109 -4.38 -3.24 17.73
C ASN A 109 -4.10 -4.28 16.65
N ILE A 110 -3.77 -3.82 15.45
CA ILE A 110 -3.66 -4.66 14.25
C ILE A 110 -2.35 -4.36 13.53
N ILE A 111 -1.67 -5.40 13.07
CA ILE A 111 -0.57 -5.30 12.11
C ILE A 111 -0.98 -5.98 10.81
N PHE A 112 -0.99 -5.24 9.72
CA PHE A 112 -1.07 -5.78 8.37
C PHE A 112 0.33 -5.80 7.75
N HIS A 113 0.81 -6.95 7.31
CA HIS A 113 2.08 -7.12 6.64
C HIS A 113 1.87 -7.61 5.20
N SER A 114 2.34 -6.84 4.25
CA SER A 114 2.36 -7.24 2.83
C SER A 114 3.77 -7.68 2.45
N GLN A 115 3.94 -8.94 2.06
CA GLN A 115 5.21 -9.48 1.57
C GLN A 115 5.08 -9.84 0.08
N PRO A 116 5.51 -8.96 -0.83
CA PRO A 116 5.48 -9.27 -2.25
C PRO A 116 6.57 -10.30 -2.60
N PHE A 117 6.23 -11.26 -3.47
CA PHE A 117 7.19 -12.23 -3.97
C PHE A 117 8.13 -11.57 -4.98
N GLY A 118 9.44 -11.73 -4.81
CA GLY A 118 10.45 -11.21 -5.72
C GLY A 118 10.81 -9.73 -5.56
N PHE A 119 10.14 -8.97 -4.68
CA PHE A 119 10.33 -7.52 -4.56
C PHE A 119 11.08 -7.07 -3.28
N GLY A 120 11.73 -7.99 -2.59
CA GLY A 120 12.50 -7.68 -1.39
C GLY A 120 11.62 -7.61 -0.13
N VAL A 121 11.81 -6.57 0.70
CA VAL A 121 11.08 -6.44 1.96
C VAL A 121 9.72 -5.81 1.74
N GLY A 122 8.72 -6.38 2.39
CA GLY A 122 7.36 -5.87 2.40
C GLY A 122 7.17 -4.57 3.20
N GLY A 123 5.94 -4.09 3.25
CA GLY A 123 5.51 -2.96 4.05
C GLY A 123 4.51 -3.38 5.13
N GLN A 124 4.34 -2.53 6.14
CA GLN A 124 3.38 -2.75 7.21
C GLN A 124 2.40 -1.58 7.34
N GLY A 125 1.12 -1.89 7.53
CA GLY A 125 0.12 -0.98 8.05
C GLY A 125 -0.15 -1.33 9.51
N ILE A 126 -0.22 -0.33 10.39
CA ILE A 126 -0.32 -0.55 11.83
C ILE A 126 -1.48 0.27 12.38
N ILE A 127 -2.37 -0.38 13.11
CA ILE A 127 -3.37 0.27 13.96
C ILE A 127 -2.99 0.02 15.41
N SER A 128 -3.05 1.05 16.23
CA SER A 128 -2.93 0.94 17.67
C SER A 128 -3.94 1.83 18.36
N ASN A 129 -4.68 1.27 19.33
CA ASN A 129 -5.82 1.90 19.98
C ASN A 129 -6.83 2.49 18.97
N GLY A 130 -7.19 1.70 17.96
CA GLY A 130 -8.15 2.06 16.91
C GLY A 130 -7.66 3.13 15.93
N LYS A 131 -6.39 3.53 15.95
CA LYS A 131 -5.83 4.59 15.09
C LYS A 131 -4.65 4.11 14.26
N VAL A 132 -4.65 4.48 12.99
CA VAL A 132 -3.52 4.20 12.08
C VAL A 132 -2.28 4.95 12.53
N ILE A 133 -1.19 4.22 12.72
CA ILE A 133 0.13 4.80 13.01
C ILE A 133 0.80 5.16 11.69
N ARG A 134 0.87 6.44 11.38
CA ARG A 134 1.55 6.96 10.17
C ARG A 134 2.98 7.42 10.45
N GLY A 135 3.24 7.82 11.68
CA GLY A 135 4.51 8.45 12.04
C GLY A 135 4.71 9.81 11.38
N LYS A 136 5.83 10.45 11.68
CA LYS A 136 6.19 11.72 11.02
C LYS A 136 6.51 11.45 9.54
N ASN A 137 5.91 12.24 8.65
CA ASN A 137 6.07 12.12 7.20
C ASN A 137 5.63 10.77 6.60
N GLY A 138 4.73 10.03 7.25
CA GLY A 138 4.20 8.76 6.71
C GLY A 138 5.19 7.60 6.69
N ILE A 139 6.25 7.63 7.52
CA ILE A 139 7.34 6.61 7.47
C ILE A 139 7.05 5.36 8.31
N ALA A 140 6.04 5.39 9.19
CA ALA A 140 5.71 4.21 9.99
C ALA A 140 5.33 3.03 9.09
N GLY A 141 5.79 1.83 9.45
CA GLY A 141 5.58 0.62 8.64
C GLY A 141 6.60 0.40 7.51
N GLU A 142 7.51 1.34 7.25
CA GLU A 142 8.61 1.18 6.29
C GLU A 142 9.73 0.29 6.85
N ILE A 143 9.38 -0.94 7.16
CA ILE A 143 10.23 -1.92 7.86
C ILE A 143 11.52 -2.26 7.10
N ARG A 144 11.59 -1.99 5.80
CA ARG A 144 12.77 -2.23 4.96
C ARG A 144 14.04 -1.55 5.49
N TYR A 145 13.91 -0.39 6.12
CA TYR A 145 15.07 0.30 6.72
C TYR A 145 15.66 -0.45 7.90
N PHE A 146 14.83 -1.15 8.64
CA PHE A 146 15.24 -2.00 9.75
C PHE A 146 15.83 -3.32 9.23
N ILE A 147 15.14 -4.01 8.34
CA ILE A 147 15.56 -5.32 7.81
C ILE A 147 16.93 -5.27 7.14
N ARG A 148 17.24 -4.19 6.41
CA ARG A 148 18.57 -4.00 5.79
C ARG A 148 19.73 -3.90 6.79
N ARG A 149 19.46 -3.76 8.08
CA ARG A 149 20.45 -3.72 9.17
C ARG A 149 20.50 -4.99 9.97
N MET A 150 19.57 -5.93 9.73
CA MET A 150 19.58 -7.24 10.38
C MET A 150 20.50 -8.21 9.66
N GLN A 151 20.98 -9.19 10.41
CA GLN A 151 21.67 -10.35 9.85
C GLN A 151 20.62 -11.25 9.17
N LEU A 152 20.74 -11.44 7.87
CA LEU A 152 19.94 -12.33 7.05
C LEU A 152 20.77 -13.53 6.61
N SER A 153 20.11 -14.63 6.25
CA SER A 153 20.79 -15.84 5.76
C SER A 153 21.35 -15.66 4.34
N ASP A 154 20.81 -14.75 3.54
CA ASP A 154 21.32 -14.38 2.22
C ASP A 154 20.88 -12.92 1.88
N ASP A 155 21.19 -12.46 0.67
CA ASP A 155 20.75 -11.18 0.16
C ASP A 155 19.21 -11.07 0.10
N VAL A 156 18.67 -9.91 0.47
CA VAL A 156 17.22 -9.64 0.52
C VAL A 156 16.52 -10.02 -0.78
N HIS A 157 17.12 -9.68 -1.94
CA HIS A 157 16.51 -9.98 -3.23
C HIS A 157 16.45 -11.48 -3.50
N LYS A 158 17.48 -12.24 -3.13
CA LYS A 158 17.47 -13.69 -3.26
C LYS A 158 16.43 -14.34 -2.33
N LEU A 159 16.38 -13.88 -1.07
CA LEU A 159 15.39 -14.36 -0.10
C LEU A 159 13.96 -14.13 -0.60
N ALA A 160 13.69 -12.98 -1.18
CA ALA A 160 12.36 -12.65 -1.67
C ALA A 160 11.85 -13.56 -2.82
N TRP A 161 12.73 -14.30 -3.49
CA TRP A 161 12.38 -15.24 -4.56
C TRP A 161 12.15 -16.68 -4.10
N THR A 162 12.26 -16.98 -2.82
CA THR A 162 12.06 -18.32 -2.29
C THR A 162 11.06 -18.31 -1.15
N GLN A 163 10.31 -19.40 -0.99
CA GLN A 163 9.36 -19.53 0.12
C GLN A 163 10.09 -19.45 1.47
N HIS A 164 11.21 -20.16 1.62
CA HIS A 164 11.98 -20.14 2.86
C HIS A 164 12.51 -18.73 3.17
N GLY A 165 13.06 -18.04 2.19
CA GLY A 165 13.57 -16.68 2.36
C GLY A 165 12.45 -15.68 2.67
N ALA A 166 11.28 -15.84 2.05
CA ALA A 166 10.15 -15.00 2.37
C ALA A 166 9.63 -15.22 3.80
N VAL A 167 9.61 -16.45 4.29
CA VAL A 167 9.30 -16.75 5.71
C VAL A 167 10.31 -16.06 6.63
N GLU A 168 11.61 -16.09 6.30
CA GLU A 168 12.63 -15.36 7.06
C GLU A 168 12.35 -13.85 7.06
N LEU A 169 12.08 -13.26 5.89
CA LEU A 169 11.79 -11.82 5.76
C LEU A 169 10.54 -11.42 6.56
N VAL A 170 9.46 -12.17 6.42
CA VAL A 170 8.21 -11.95 7.16
C VAL A 170 8.46 -12.04 8.67
N THR A 171 9.11 -13.09 9.12
CA THR A 171 9.38 -13.31 10.55
C THR A 171 10.22 -12.18 11.14
N LYS A 172 11.33 -11.83 10.48
CA LYS A 172 12.22 -10.74 10.95
C LYS A 172 11.53 -9.37 10.86
N SER A 173 10.61 -9.18 9.93
CA SER A 173 9.83 -7.94 9.81
C SER A 173 8.77 -7.81 10.90
N LEU A 174 8.11 -8.91 11.27
CA LEU A 174 7.01 -8.88 12.23
C LEU A 174 7.46 -8.87 13.69
N LEU A 175 8.51 -9.62 14.05
CA LEU A 175 8.93 -9.76 15.43
C LEU A 175 9.11 -8.42 16.16
N PRO A 176 9.86 -7.42 15.63
CA PRO A 176 10.02 -6.15 16.33
C PRO A 176 8.70 -5.38 16.46
N THR A 177 7.87 -5.40 15.42
CA THR A 177 6.59 -4.67 15.45
C THR A 177 5.60 -5.31 16.42
N ILE A 178 5.52 -6.64 16.44
CA ILE A 178 4.72 -7.40 17.43
C ILE A 178 5.16 -7.05 18.84
N SER A 179 6.49 -7.04 19.10
CA SER A 179 7.03 -6.75 20.43
C SER A 179 6.76 -5.32 20.90
N LEU A 180 6.63 -4.37 19.99
CA LEU A 180 6.40 -2.96 20.31
C LEU A 180 4.91 -2.62 20.44
N ILE A 181 4.07 -3.23 19.62
CA ILE A 181 2.65 -2.88 19.49
C ILE A 181 1.77 -3.80 20.35
N GLY A 182 2.15 -5.07 20.53
CA GLY A 182 1.31 -6.07 21.21
C GLY A 182 -0.02 -6.26 20.49
N PRO A 183 -0.05 -6.61 19.19
CA PRO A 183 -1.29 -6.63 18.41
C PRO A 183 -2.21 -7.77 18.84
N GLU A 184 -3.53 -7.53 18.69
CA GLU A 184 -4.58 -8.54 18.85
C GLU A 184 -4.73 -9.37 17.57
N ALA A 185 -4.43 -8.76 16.42
CA ALA A 185 -4.43 -9.44 15.12
C ALA A 185 -3.20 -9.11 14.27
N VAL A 186 -2.67 -10.13 13.61
CA VAL A 186 -1.61 -10.00 12.60
C VAL A 186 -2.09 -10.59 11.30
N VAL A 187 -2.20 -9.75 10.27
CA VAL A 187 -2.66 -10.13 8.93
C VAL A 187 -1.45 -10.17 7.99
N ILE A 188 -1.26 -11.28 7.31
CA ILE A 188 -0.18 -11.46 6.35
C ILE A 188 -0.78 -11.63 4.95
N SER A 189 -0.41 -10.74 4.05
CA SER A 189 -0.73 -10.84 2.62
C SER A 189 0.52 -11.19 1.84
N SER A 190 0.52 -12.37 1.25
CA SER A 190 1.61 -12.83 0.39
C SER A 190 1.03 -13.70 -0.74
N PRO A 191 1.58 -13.61 -1.96
CA PRO A 191 1.16 -14.44 -3.10
C PRO A 191 1.80 -15.84 -3.07
N MET A 192 2.37 -16.27 -1.94
CA MET A 192 3.02 -17.58 -1.76
C MET A 192 2.05 -18.62 -1.26
#